data_6d86347686a2e3de7dfc4817510c2656
#
_entry.id   6d86347686a2e3de7dfc4817510c2656
#
_cell.length_a   1.000
_cell.length_b   1.000
_cell.length_c   1.000
_cell.angle_alpha   90.00
_cell.angle_beta   90.00
_cell.angle_gamma   90.00
#
_symmetry.space_group_name_H-M   'P 1'
#
loop_
_entity.id
_entity.type
_entity.pdbx_description
1 polymer ?
#
loop_
_entity_poly.entity_id
_entity_poly.type
_entity_poly.pdbx_seq_one_letter_code
_entity_poly.pdbx_strand_id
1 'polypeptide(L)'
;MIMREKVQLTKLAPNCGCAAKVGPGTLAGVLGGLPKFCDPDLLVGTDTSDDAAVYRVSSDLALIQTLDFFTPVADDPYDFGQIAAANALSDVYAMGGTPKTALNIVAFPKDMDVEILGEILRGGADKVMEAGAVLAGGHTIQDDTPKYGLSVTGFVDPRKFWKNFGAQTGDKLILTKPLGAGIVNTAIKADLVTEGARKAVLASMKKLNRDACEVFKEFEVHACTDVTGFGLGGHATEMAVASERTIVIDTEMLPVLPDVEKFASMGLIPGGAYRNREFAEKTGVKSQAVLWREDVVFDPQTSGGLLAAVPEREAAEIMKRMGEAGLEAGMIGEVVDRREWTLEIW
;
A
#
# COMPACT_ATOMS: atom_id res chain seq x y z
N MET A 1 36.86 1.79 21.43
CA MET A 1 35.46 1.64 21.01
C MET A 1 35.45 1.84 19.49
N ILE A 2 35.52 0.75 18.72
CA ILE A 2 35.51 0.80 17.25
C ILE A 2 34.08 1.23 16.88
N MET A 3 33.92 2.40 16.23
CA MET A 3 32.65 2.80 15.65
C MET A 3 32.30 1.74 14.59
N ARG A 4 31.26 0.92 14.87
CA ARG A 4 30.70 0.01 13.88
C ARG A 4 30.21 0.88 12.70
N GLU A 5 30.73 0.64 11.49
CA GLU A 5 30.18 1.28 10.29
C GLU A 5 28.67 0.99 10.25
N LYS A 6 27.86 2.05 10.12
CA LYS A 6 26.41 1.90 9.97
C LYS A 6 26.13 1.15 8.67
N VAL A 7 25.62 -0.07 8.78
CA VAL A 7 25.18 -0.84 7.60
C VAL A 7 24.05 -0.07 6.91
N GLN A 8 24.20 0.21 5.63
CA GLN A 8 23.14 0.81 4.81
C GLN A 8 22.30 -0.31 4.20
N LEU A 9 21.23 -0.71 4.90
CA LEU A 9 20.37 -1.82 4.50
C LEU A 9 19.78 -1.63 3.11
N THR A 10 19.43 -0.40 2.73
CA THR A 10 18.85 -0.08 1.41
C THR A 10 19.80 -0.36 0.24
N LYS A 11 21.12 -0.37 0.47
CA LYS A 11 22.13 -0.68 -0.56
C LYS A 11 22.35 -2.18 -0.77
N LEU A 12 21.81 -3.04 0.09
CA LEU A 12 21.93 -4.49 -0.02
C LEU A 12 20.93 -5.09 -1.01
N ALA A 13 19.96 -4.33 -1.48
CA ALA A 13 18.95 -4.80 -2.42
C ALA A 13 18.92 -3.94 -3.69
N PRO A 14 18.77 -4.54 -4.88
CA PRO A 14 18.66 -3.79 -6.14
C PRO A 14 17.37 -2.96 -6.19
N ASN A 15 16.27 -3.48 -5.65
CA ASN A 15 14.99 -2.82 -5.51
C ASN A 15 14.58 -2.80 -4.02
N CYS A 16 13.89 -1.74 -3.58
CA CYS A 16 13.49 -1.56 -2.19
C CYS A 16 11.96 -1.59 -2.05
N GLY A 17 11.51 -2.12 -0.91
CA GLY A 17 10.10 -2.10 -0.54
C GLY A 17 9.19 -2.74 -1.60
N CYS A 18 7.98 -2.22 -1.74
CA CYS A 18 6.97 -2.75 -2.68
C CYS A 18 7.36 -2.60 -4.17
N ALA A 19 8.33 -1.76 -4.52
CA ALA A 19 8.87 -1.68 -5.88
C ALA A 19 9.60 -2.97 -6.35
N ALA A 20 9.89 -3.89 -5.43
CA ALA A 20 10.49 -5.20 -5.72
C ALA A 20 9.45 -6.26 -6.14
N LYS A 21 8.14 -5.98 -6.07
CA LYS A 21 7.07 -6.92 -6.47
C LYS A 21 7.21 -7.31 -7.95
N VAL A 22 6.80 -8.54 -8.28
CA VAL A 22 6.65 -8.99 -9.69
C VAL A 22 5.56 -8.15 -10.34
N GLY A 23 5.81 -7.69 -11.57
CA GLY A 23 4.84 -6.84 -12.26
C GLY A 23 3.47 -7.52 -12.44
N PRO A 24 2.35 -6.78 -12.33
CA PRO A 24 0.99 -7.33 -12.28
C PRO A 24 0.65 -8.16 -13.52
N GLY A 25 1.04 -7.72 -14.71
CA GLY A 25 0.80 -8.47 -15.95
C GLY A 25 1.49 -9.84 -16.00
N THR A 26 2.73 -9.93 -15.48
CA THR A 26 3.47 -11.20 -15.39
C THR A 26 2.81 -12.13 -14.39
N LEU A 27 2.44 -11.59 -13.22
CA LEU A 27 1.80 -12.35 -12.14
C LEU A 27 0.44 -12.90 -12.57
N ALA A 28 -0.40 -12.09 -13.21
CA ALA A 28 -1.71 -12.51 -13.73
C ALA A 28 -1.58 -13.68 -14.73
N GLY A 29 -0.57 -13.63 -15.61
CA GLY A 29 -0.29 -14.72 -16.56
C GLY A 29 0.05 -16.05 -15.88
N VAL A 30 0.82 -16.01 -14.78
CA VAL A 30 1.18 -17.20 -14.00
C VAL A 30 -0.02 -17.73 -13.22
N LEU A 31 -0.75 -16.86 -12.53
CA LEU A 31 -1.89 -17.23 -11.70
C LEU A 31 -3.06 -17.78 -12.53
N GLY A 32 -3.27 -17.28 -13.76
CA GLY A 32 -4.31 -17.77 -14.66
C GLY A 32 -4.18 -19.25 -15.06
N GLY A 33 -2.99 -19.85 -14.89
CA GLY A 33 -2.73 -21.27 -15.11
C GLY A 33 -2.96 -22.17 -13.90
N LEU A 34 -3.28 -21.62 -12.73
CA LEU A 34 -3.51 -22.38 -11.51
C LEU A 34 -4.91 -23.01 -11.47
N PRO A 35 -5.08 -24.15 -10.78
CA PRO A 35 -6.40 -24.73 -10.52
C PRO A 35 -7.29 -23.73 -9.77
N LYS A 36 -8.53 -23.57 -10.22
CA LYS A 36 -9.53 -22.76 -9.49
C LYS A 36 -10.11 -23.58 -8.34
N PHE A 37 -10.07 -23.00 -7.15
CA PHE A 37 -10.72 -23.57 -5.97
C PHE A 37 -12.10 -22.95 -5.81
N CYS A 38 -13.11 -23.79 -5.62
CA CYS A 38 -14.48 -23.37 -5.36
C CYS A 38 -14.87 -23.79 -3.94
N ASP A 39 -14.98 -22.83 -3.05
CA ASP A 39 -15.46 -22.99 -1.69
C ASP A 39 -16.51 -21.91 -1.43
N PRO A 40 -17.76 -22.25 -1.02
CA PRO A 40 -18.82 -21.27 -0.78
C PRO A 40 -18.51 -20.33 0.39
N ASP A 41 -17.55 -20.67 1.25
CA ASP A 41 -17.11 -19.85 2.37
C ASP A 41 -15.90 -18.96 2.01
N LEU A 42 -15.26 -19.17 0.86
CA LEU A 42 -14.27 -18.23 0.32
C LEU A 42 -15.00 -17.06 -0.35
N LEU A 43 -15.16 -15.95 0.39
CA LEU A 43 -15.90 -14.77 -0.06
C LEU A 43 -15.07 -13.88 -1.00
N VAL A 44 -13.74 -13.84 -0.79
CA VAL A 44 -12.74 -13.18 -1.66
C VAL A 44 -11.55 -14.09 -1.79
N GLY A 45 -11.12 -14.33 -3.01
CA GLY A 45 -9.98 -15.19 -3.35
C GLY A 45 -9.12 -14.58 -4.46
N THR A 46 -8.50 -15.42 -5.29
CA THR A 46 -7.57 -14.99 -6.34
C THR A 46 -8.24 -14.44 -7.60
N ASP A 47 -9.57 -14.50 -7.71
CA ASP A 47 -10.28 -14.12 -8.95
C ASP A 47 -10.41 -12.60 -9.11
N THR A 48 -10.36 -11.81 -8.03
CA THR A 48 -10.62 -10.36 -8.02
C THR A 48 -9.37 -9.51 -7.79
N SER A 49 -8.21 -10.13 -7.52
CA SER A 49 -6.96 -9.40 -7.18
C SER A 49 -7.18 -8.36 -6.07
N ASP A 50 -7.97 -8.73 -5.06
CA ASP A 50 -8.23 -7.93 -3.86
C ASP A 50 -7.01 -7.92 -2.91
N ASP A 51 -7.01 -7.02 -1.93
CA ASP A 51 -5.87 -6.82 -1.01
C ASP A 51 -5.62 -8.07 -0.14
N ALA A 52 -6.68 -8.80 0.24
CA ALA A 52 -6.57 -10.00 1.05
C ALA A 52 -7.65 -11.04 0.73
N ALA A 53 -7.38 -12.30 1.08
CA ALA A 53 -8.42 -13.34 1.07
C ALA A 53 -9.40 -13.14 2.23
N VAL A 54 -10.70 -13.38 1.99
CA VAL A 54 -11.74 -13.35 3.02
C VAL A 54 -12.45 -14.70 3.05
N TYR A 55 -12.36 -15.39 4.20
CA TYR A 55 -12.96 -16.70 4.40
C TYR A 55 -13.99 -16.65 5.55
N ARG A 56 -15.24 -17.01 5.27
CA ARG A 56 -16.32 -17.04 6.25
C ARG A 56 -16.15 -18.21 7.22
N VAL A 57 -16.18 -17.92 8.51
CA VAL A 57 -16.10 -18.91 9.58
C VAL A 57 -17.47 -19.19 10.19
N SER A 58 -18.29 -18.14 10.31
CA SER A 58 -19.67 -18.22 10.81
C SER A 58 -20.56 -17.16 10.13
N SER A 59 -21.79 -17.02 10.55
CA SER A 59 -22.73 -16.00 10.03
C SER A 59 -22.30 -14.56 10.34
N ASP A 60 -21.44 -14.36 11.33
CA ASP A 60 -21.03 -13.05 11.87
C ASP A 60 -19.51 -12.86 11.96
N LEU A 61 -18.72 -13.87 11.54
CA LEU A 61 -17.26 -13.82 11.54
C LEU A 61 -16.69 -14.35 10.23
N ALA A 62 -15.81 -13.55 9.61
CA ALA A 62 -14.91 -13.97 8.55
C ALA A 62 -13.46 -13.65 8.94
N LEU A 63 -12.54 -14.48 8.43
CA LEU A 63 -11.11 -14.25 8.50
C LEU A 63 -10.66 -13.45 7.28
N ILE A 64 -9.83 -12.44 7.50
CA ILE A 64 -9.01 -11.80 6.48
C ILE A 64 -7.62 -12.39 6.60
N GLN A 65 -7.05 -12.89 5.50
CA GLN A 65 -5.70 -13.43 5.46
C GLN A 65 -4.87 -12.77 4.38
N THR A 66 -3.73 -12.21 4.79
CA THR A 66 -2.76 -11.60 3.89
C THR A 66 -1.34 -11.96 4.25
N LEU A 67 -0.42 -11.68 3.31
CA LEU A 67 1.01 -11.87 3.49
C LEU A 67 1.76 -10.85 2.63
N ASP A 68 2.55 -9.98 3.30
CA ASP A 68 3.43 -9.05 2.61
C ASP A 68 4.83 -9.05 3.26
N PHE A 69 5.87 -9.11 2.42
CA PHE A 69 7.26 -9.00 2.82
C PHE A 69 8.11 -8.42 1.69
N PHE A 70 9.16 -7.72 2.03
CA PHE A 70 10.01 -7.08 1.03
C PHE A 70 11.43 -6.80 1.56
N THR A 71 12.29 -6.35 0.65
CA THR A 71 13.66 -5.92 0.92
C THR A 71 13.69 -4.57 1.62
N PRO A 72 14.78 -4.21 2.33
CA PRO A 72 14.86 -2.96 3.10
C PRO A 72 14.54 -1.71 2.30
N VAL A 73 13.73 -0.85 2.92
CA VAL A 73 13.29 0.46 2.41
C VAL A 73 13.80 1.61 3.29
N ALA A 74 14.36 1.28 4.44
CA ALA A 74 15.05 2.19 5.36
C ALA A 74 16.38 1.59 5.79
N ASP A 75 17.38 2.44 6.08
CA ASP A 75 18.69 2.00 6.55
C ASP A 75 18.71 1.67 8.05
N ASP A 76 17.85 2.31 8.83
CA ASP A 76 17.64 1.96 10.22
C ASP A 76 16.83 0.66 10.30
N PRO A 77 17.37 -0.41 10.93
CA PRO A 77 16.70 -1.70 10.97
C PRO A 77 15.39 -1.69 11.76
N TYR A 78 15.29 -0.87 12.82
CA TYR A 78 14.05 -0.73 13.58
C TYR A 78 12.96 -0.04 12.73
N ASP A 79 13.29 1.04 12.03
CA ASP A 79 12.38 1.72 11.10
C ASP A 79 11.94 0.78 9.96
N PHE A 80 12.87 -0.01 9.39
CA PHE A 80 12.52 -1.01 8.38
C PHE A 80 11.51 -2.03 8.92
N GLY A 81 11.72 -2.54 10.14
CA GLY A 81 10.79 -3.44 10.82
C GLY A 81 9.40 -2.84 10.98
N GLN A 82 9.31 -1.57 11.43
CA GLN A 82 8.04 -0.86 11.58
C GLN A 82 7.32 -0.68 10.24
N ILE A 83 8.04 -0.28 9.19
CA ILE A 83 7.46 -0.04 7.85
C ILE A 83 6.92 -1.34 7.26
N ALA A 84 7.68 -2.43 7.34
CA ALA A 84 7.27 -3.72 6.81
C ALA A 84 6.02 -4.26 7.53
N ALA A 85 5.96 -4.10 8.85
CA ALA A 85 4.78 -4.49 9.61
C ALA A 85 3.58 -3.59 9.32
N ALA A 86 3.76 -2.27 9.22
CA ALA A 86 2.68 -1.34 8.87
C ALA A 86 2.08 -1.66 7.49
N ASN A 87 2.93 -2.01 6.52
CA ASN A 87 2.50 -2.40 5.18
C ASN A 87 1.70 -3.72 5.20
N ALA A 88 2.18 -4.76 5.87
CA ALA A 88 1.49 -6.05 5.92
C ALA A 88 0.16 -6.01 6.71
N LEU A 89 0.03 -5.10 7.68
CA LEU A 89 -1.21 -4.87 8.41
C LEU A 89 -2.24 -4.08 7.59
N SER A 90 -1.80 -3.37 6.55
CA SER A 90 -2.62 -2.44 5.77
C SER A 90 -3.74 -3.14 5.00
N ASP A 91 -3.48 -4.29 4.41
CA ASP A 91 -4.48 -5.07 3.66
C ASP A 91 -5.71 -5.41 4.52
N VAL A 92 -5.49 -5.69 5.81
CA VAL A 92 -6.61 -5.95 6.74
C VAL A 92 -7.46 -4.68 6.92
N TYR A 93 -6.84 -3.51 7.00
CA TYR A 93 -7.55 -2.24 7.09
C TYR A 93 -8.25 -1.87 5.79
N ALA A 94 -7.64 -2.14 4.63
CA ALA A 94 -8.24 -1.92 3.31
C ALA A 94 -9.53 -2.75 3.12
N MET A 95 -9.59 -3.94 3.73
CA MET A 95 -10.78 -4.79 3.75
C MET A 95 -11.79 -4.42 4.86
N GLY A 96 -11.60 -3.31 5.59
CA GLY A 96 -12.48 -2.90 6.71
C GLY A 96 -12.36 -3.76 7.96
N GLY A 97 -11.34 -4.60 8.05
CA GLY A 97 -11.12 -5.54 9.14
C GLY A 97 -10.36 -4.99 10.33
N THR A 98 -10.11 -5.85 11.29
CA THR A 98 -9.29 -5.58 12.47
C THR A 98 -8.22 -6.66 12.60
N PRO A 99 -6.91 -6.34 12.51
CA PRO A 99 -5.83 -7.30 12.71
C PRO A 99 -5.94 -8.00 14.09
N LYS A 100 -5.66 -9.31 14.13
CA LYS A 100 -5.73 -10.11 15.35
C LYS A 100 -4.43 -10.82 15.66
N THR A 101 -3.85 -11.51 14.69
CA THR A 101 -2.57 -12.20 14.85
C THR A 101 -1.64 -11.91 13.69
N ALA A 102 -0.35 -11.91 13.95
CA ALA A 102 0.70 -11.78 12.95
C ALA A 102 1.79 -12.84 13.16
N LEU A 103 2.37 -13.32 12.06
CA LEU A 103 3.53 -14.20 12.03
C LEU A 103 4.65 -13.50 11.26
N ASN A 104 5.86 -13.49 11.82
CA ASN A 104 7.04 -12.97 11.14
C ASN A 104 7.45 -13.84 9.94
N ILE A 105 7.83 -13.19 8.84
CA ILE A 105 8.48 -13.81 7.68
C ILE A 105 9.83 -13.14 7.55
N VAL A 106 10.91 -13.92 7.65
CA VAL A 106 12.28 -13.43 7.65
C VAL A 106 13.14 -14.20 6.68
N ALA A 107 13.86 -13.51 5.80
CA ALA A 107 15.03 -14.00 5.11
C ALA A 107 16.22 -13.12 5.53
N PHE A 108 17.34 -13.70 5.99
CA PHE A 108 18.42 -12.94 6.59
C PHE A 108 19.80 -13.48 6.21
N PRO A 109 20.77 -12.61 5.84
CA PRO A 109 22.12 -13.04 5.47
C PRO A 109 22.88 -13.68 6.63
N LYS A 110 23.53 -14.81 6.33
CA LYS A 110 24.27 -15.62 7.33
C LYS A 110 25.35 -14.81 8.05
N ASP A 111 26.06 -13.93 7.29
CA ASP A 111 27.23 -13.22 7.79
C ASP A 111 26.89 -11.82 8.32
N MET A 112 25.61 -11.44 8.36
CA MET A 112 25.14 -10.17 8.92
C MET A 112 24.97 -10.27 10.42
N ASP A 113 25.27 -9.17 11.14
CA ASP A 113 25.13 -9.09 12.58
C ASP A 113 23.66 -9.37 13.02
N VAL A 114 23.48 -10.36 13.86
CA VAL A 114 22.17 -10.80 14.37
C VAL A 114 21.46 -9.70 15.18
N GLU A 115 22.18 -8.73 15.72
CA GLU A 115 21.58 -7.59 16.41
C GLU A 115 20.71 -6.75 15.44
N ILE A 116 21.10 -6.67 14.15
CA ILE A 116 20.29 -6.02 13.10
C ILE A 116 18.96 -6.74 12.93
N LEU A 117 18.96 -8.07 12.90
CA LEU A 117 17.72 -8.84 12.89
C LEU A 117 16.86 -8.57 14.13
N GLY A 118 17.50 -8.50 15.32
CA GLY A 118 16.82 -8.19 16.57
C GLY A 118 16.08 -6.84 16.50
N GLU A 119 16.70 -5.80 15.93
CA GLU A 119 16.10 -4.48 15.77
C GLU A 119 14.94 -4.49 14.74
N ILE A 120 15.09 -5.23 13.64
CA ILE A 120 14.00 -5.39 12.64
C ILE A 120 12.78 -6.04 13.30
N LEU A 121 12.99 -7.15 14.02
CA LEU A 121 11.91 -7.87 14.70
C LEU A 121 11.26 -7.03 15.79
N ARG A 122 12.04 -6.23 16.54
CA ARG A 122 11.52 -5.32 17.57
C ARG A 122 10.64 -4.24 16.94
N GLY A 123 11.10 -3.60 15.85
CA GLY A 123 10.30 -2.62 15.12
C GLY A 123 8.96 -3.18 14.62
N GLY A 124 9.00 -4.40 14.07
CA GLY A 124 7.78 -5.10 13.66
C GLY A 124 6.85 -5.44 14.82
N ALA A 125 7.38 -5.95 15.94
CA ALA A 125 6.60 -6.30 17.12
C ALA A 125 5.91 -5.08 17.74
N ASP A 126 6.61 -3.95 17.85
CA ASP A 126 6.04 -2.70 18.36
C ASP A 126 4.89 -2.21 17.49
N LYS A 127 4.99 -2.36 16.14
CA LYS A 127 3.94 -1.99 15.22
C LYS A 127 2.73 -2.92 15.29
N VAL A 128 2.94 -4.23 15.46
CA VAL A 128 1.87 -5.20 15.69
C VAL A 128 1.13 -4.88 17.00
N MET A 129 1.86 -4.52 18.05
CA MET A 129 1.28 -4.10 19.35
C MET A 129 0.50 -2.80 19.19
N GLU A 130 1.01 -1.80 18.46
CA GLU A 130 0.29 -0.55 18.13
C GLU A 130 -1.03 -0.83 17.40
N ALA A 131 -1.05 -1.83 16.50
CA ALA A 131 -2.27 -2.27 15.81
C ALA A 131 -3.28 -2.99 16.72
N GLY A 132 -2.91 -3.29 17.96
CA GLY A 132 -3.74 -4.08 18.90
C GLY A 132 -3.79 -5.57 18.55
N ALA A 133 -2.86 -6.06 17.76
CA ALA A 133 -2.72 -7.46 17.37
C ALA A 133 -1.66 -8.19 18.20
N VAL A 134 -1.62 -9.51 18.08
CA VAL A 134 -0.67 -10.38 18.80
C VAL A 134 0.34 -10.97 17.82
N LEU A 135 1.63 -10.80 18.08
CA LEU A 135 2.68 -11.49 17.38
C LEU A 135 2.78 -12.93 17.90
N ALA A 136 2.40 -13.90 17.06
CA ALA A 136 2.20 -15.30 17.46
C ALA A 136 3.34 -16.25 17.07
N GLY A 137 4.40 -15.73 16.42
CA GLY A 137 5.54 -16.52 15.96
C GLY A 137 6.04 -16.12 14.60
N GLY A 138 6.50 -17.08 13.81
CA GLY A 138 6.97 -16.82 12.45
C GLY A 138 7.95 -17.87 11.94
N HIS A 139 8.60 -17.58 10.80
CA HIS A 139 9.59 -18.44 10.17
C HIS A 139 10.79 -17.66 9.66
N THR A 140 11.98 -18.26 9.72
CA THR A 140 13.23 -17.65 9.26
C THR A 140 13.97 -18.57 8.32
N ILE A 141 14.56 -18.00 7.27
CA ILE A 141 15.49 -18.69 6.35
C ILE A 141 16.76 -17.87 6.14
N GLN A 142 17.84 -18.50 5.70
CA GLN A 142 19.04 -17.78 5.22
C GLN A 142 18.83 -17.37 3.75
N ASP A 143 19.26 -16.15 3.40
CA ASP A 143 19.21 -15.59 2.05
C ASP A 143 20.28 -14.49 1.95
N ASP A 144 20.80 -14.23 0.77
CA ASP A 144 21.83 -13.20 0.57
C ASP A 144 21.32 -11.78 0.77
N THR A 145 20.02 -11.55 0.60
CA THR A 145 19.38 -10.25 0.76
C THR A 145 18.36 -10.29 1.89
N PRO A 146 18.47 -9.40 2.90
CA PRO A 146 17.50 -9.37 3.97
C PRO A 146 16.10 -9.04 3.44
N LYS A 147 15.10 -9.79 3.94
CA LYS A 147 13.69 -9.57 3.67
C LYS A 147 12.92 -9.73 4.98
N TYR A 148 11.95 -8.88 5.18
CA TYR A 148 11.08 -8.94 6.34
C TYR A 148 9.65 -8.54 5.99
N GLY A 149 8.72 -9.14 6.68
CA GLY A 149 7.31 -8.83 6.64
C GLY A 149 6.50 -9.76 7.53
N LEU A 150 5.20 -9.75 7.34
CA LEU A 150 4.26 -10.50 8.16
C LEU A 150 3.27 -11.28 7.30
N SER A 151 2.82 -12.42 7.82
CA SER A 151 1.51 -12.97 7.50
C SER A 151 0.54 -12.51 8.58
N VAL A 152 -0.56 -11.88 8.18
CA VAL A 152 -1.52 -11.27 9.10
C VAL A 152 -2.88 -11.95 8.94
N THR A 153 -3.51 -12.25 10.10
CA THR A 153 -4.91 -12.66 10.17
C THR A 153 -5.71 -11.55 10.84
N GLY A 154 -6.73 -11.09 10.16
CA GLY A 154 -7.72 -10.13 10.66
C GLY A 154 -9.11 -10.74 10.78
N PHE A 155 -10.01 -10.05 11.48
CA PHE A 155 -11.42 -10.40 11.62
C PHE A 155 -12.31 -9.30 11.04
N VAL A 156 -13.41 -9.72 10.41
CA VAL A 156 -14.46 -8.83 9.90
C VAL A 156 -15.83 -9.51 9.94
N ASP A 157 -16.89 -8.72 9.98
CA ASP A 157 -18.25 -9.24 9.72
C ASP A 157 -18.37 -9.58 8.21
N PRO A 158 -18.75 -10.81 7.84
CA PRO A 158 -18.83 -11.23 6.43
C PRO A 158 -19.83 -10.41 5.58
N ARG A 159 -20.63 -9.54 6.20
CA ARG A 159 -21.60 -8.65 5.52
C ARG A 159 -21.05 -7.21 5.37
N LYS A 160 -19.88 -6.89 5.95
CA LYS A 160 -19.41 -5.50 6.11
C LYS A 160 -17.97 -5.29 5.61
N PHE A 161 -17.33 -6.31 5.05
CA PHE A 161 -15.99 -6.12 4.51
C PHE A 161 -16.03 -5.32 3.20
N TRP A 162 -14.99 -4.56 2.98
CA TRP A 162 -14.81 -3.81 1.74
C TRP A 162 -14.07 -4.64 0.69
N LYS A 163 -14.16 -4.21 -0.55
CA LYS A 163 -13.50 -4.81 -1.72
C LYS A 163 -12.85 -3.70 -2.54
N ASN A 164 -11.89 -4.06 -3.35
CA ASN A 164 -11.29 -3.10 -4.29
C ASN A 164 -12.22 -2.79 -5.49
N PHE A 165 -13.44 -3.28 -5.51
CA PHE A 165 -14.45 -3.05 -6.56
C PHE A 165 -15.84 -2.78 -5.96
N GLY A 166 -16.74 -2.26 -6.81
CA GLY A 166 -18.10 -1.88 -6.40
C GLY A 166 -18.29 -0.36 -6.36
N ALA A 167 -17.28 0.41 -6.78
CA ALA A 167 -17.37 1.86 -6.91
C ALA A 167 -18.53 2.25 -7.84
N GLN A 168 -19.27 3.29 -7.46
CA GLN A 168 -20.49 3.73 -8.13
C GLN A 168 -20.28 5.09 -8.78
N THR A 169 -21.02 5.35 -9.86
CA THR A 169 -21.03 6.68 -10.49
C THR A 169 -21.47 7.74 -9.50
N GLY A 170 -20.70 8.82 -9.40
CA GLY A 170 -20.91 9.91 -8.45
C GLY A 170 -20.13 9.76 -7.15
N ASP A 171 -19.46 8.60 -6.90
CA ASP A 171 -18.58 8.48 -5.74
C ASP A 171 -17.41 9.46 -5.83
N LYS A 172 -16.99 9.97 -4.68
CA LYS A 172 -15.75 10.71 -4.51
C LYS A 172 -14.64 9.76 -4.06
N LEU A 173 -13.44 10.02 -4.54
CA LEU A 173 -12.25 9.26 -4.19
C LEU A 173 -11.46 9.97 -3.10
N ILE A 174 -11.24 9.29 -1.98
CA ILE A 174 -10.47 9.80 -0.84
C ILE A 174 -9.20 8.97 -0.69
N LEU A 175 -8.04 9.66 -0.68
CA LEU A 175 -6.73 9.08 -0.41
C LEU A 175 -6.23 9.53 0.96
N THR A 176 -5.80 8.61 1.82
CA THR A 176 -5.58 8.87 3.25
C THR A 176 -4.14 9.13 3.65
N LYS A 177 -3.17 9.04 2.74
CA LYS A 177 -1.76 9.41 2.95
C LYS A 177 -1.17 10.11 1.72
N PRO A 178 -0.15 10.96 1.90
CA PRO A 178 0.53 11.60 0.78
C PRO A 178 1.30 10.60 -0.08
N LEU A 179 1.42 10.91 -1.37
CA LEU A 179 2.16 10.15 -2.39
C LEU A 179 3.61 10.64 -2.53
N GLY A 180 4.41 9.84 -3.23
CA GLY A 180 5.79 10.18 -3.58
C GLY A 180 6.84 9.37 -2.80
N ALA A 181 6.44 8.30 -2.09
CA ALA A 181 7.37 7.51 -1.28
C ALA A 181 8.48 6.86 -2.13
N GLY A 182 8.17 6.36 -3.32
CA GLY A 182 9.18 5.78 -4.23
C GLY A 182 10.15 6.82 -4.76
N ILE A 183 9.67 8.01 -5.13
CA ILE A 183 10.48 9.14 -5.59
C ILE A 183 11.43 9.59 -4.47
N VAL A 184 10.92 9.81 -3.24
CA VAL A 184 11.75 10.20 -2.08
C VAL A 184 12.76 9.12 -1.73
N ASN A 185 12.39 7.84 -1.76
CA ASN A 185 13.31 6.73 -1.53
C ASN A 185 14.40 6.64 -2.62
N THR A 186 14.09 7.00 -3.86
CA THR A 186 15.08 7.12 -4.94
C THR A 186 16.05 8.27 -4.64
N ALA A 187 15.56 9.40 -4.14
CA ALA A 187 16.40 10.51 -3.71
C ALA A 187 17.29 10.16 -2.49
N ILE A 188 16.79 9.33 -1.56
CA ILE A 188 17.59 8.79 -0.44
C ILE A 188 18.76 7.94 -0.97
N LYS A 189 18.48 7.00 -1.90
CA LYS A 189 19.52 6.15 -2.51
C LYS A 189 20.58 6.94 -3.29
N ALA A 190 20.20 8.07 -3.87
CA ALA A 190 21.09 8.98 -4.60
C ALA A 190 21.82 9.96 -3.69
N ASP A 191 21.62 9.92 -2.37
CA ASP A 191 22.14 10.87 -1.37
C ASP A 191 21.74 12.35 -1.66
N LEU A 192 20.57 12.57 -2.28
CA LEU A 192 20.05 13.88 -2.68
C LEU A 192 18.82 14.33 -1.84
N VAL A 193 18.36 13.51 -0.93
CA VAL A 193 17.17 13.77 -0.09
C VAL A 193 17.44 14.89 0.93
N THR A 194 16.45 15.74 1.16
CA THR A 194 16.47 16.68 2.28
C THR A 194 16.08 15.97 3.59
N GLU A 195 16.53 16.50 4.72
CA GLU A 195 16.17 15.95 6.04
C GLU A 195 14.64 16.02 6.29
N GLY A 196 13.98 17.08 5.79
CA GLY A 196 12.52 17.21 5.88
C GLY A 196 11.79 16.11 5.12
N ALA A 197 12.14 15.87 3.85
CA ALA A 197 11.54 14.82 3.04
C ALA A 197 11.84 13.43 3.60
N ARG A 198 13.08 13.19 4.10
CA ARG A 198 13.45 11.92 4.75
C ARG A 198 12.56 11.63 5.97
N LYS A 199 12.38 12.61 6.85
CA LYS A 199 11.52 12.44 8.05
C LYS A 199 10.07 12.22 7.66
N ALA A 200 9.55 12.98 6.70
CA ALA A 200 8.17 12.87 6.26
C ALA A 200 7.85 11.49 5.65
N VAL A 201 8.71 10.99 4.75
CA VAL A 201 8.48 9.68 4.12
C VAL A 201 8.54 8.53 5.14
N LEU A 202 9.51 8.55 6.06
CA LEU A 202 9.61 7.54 7.12
C LEU A 202 8.39 7.58 8.05
N ALA A 203 7.94 8.78 8.44
CA ALA A 203 6.75 8.95 9.27
C ALA A 203 5.48 8.41 8.56
N SER A 204 5.31 8.76 7.28
CA SER A 204 4.18 8.28 6.46
C SER A 204 4.18 6.75 6.31
N MET A 205 5.32 6.14 5.97
CA MET A 205 5.43 4.70 5.80
C MET A 205 5.21 3.91 7.11
N LYS A 206 5.60 4.47 8.27
CA LYS A 206 5.38 3.85 9.58
C LYS A 206 3.96 4.01 10.12
N LYS A 207 3.18 4.96 9.59
CA LYS A 207 1.82 5.21 10.08
C LYS A 207 0.89 4.08 9.67
N LEU A 208 0.14 3.51 10.64
CA LEU A 208 -0.89 2.52 10.36
C LEU A 208 -2.08 3.16 9.61
N ASN A 209 -2.73 2.38 8.74
CA ASN A 209 -3.99 2.77 8.11
C ASN A 209 -5.21 2.56 9.03
N ARG A 210 -4.98 2.17 10.31
CA ARG A 210 -6.02 1.93 11.32
C ARG A 210 -6.96 3.11 11.48
N ASP A 211 -6.43 4.31 11.74
CA ASP A 211 -7.26 5.46 12.07
C ASP A 211 -8.12 5.89 10.87
N ALA A 212 -7.61 5.77 9.65
CA ALA A 212 -8.39 5.96 8.42
C ALA A 212 -9.50 4.91 8.27
N CYS A 213 -9.18 3.64 8.51
CA CYS A 213 -10.14 2.55 8.49
C CYS A 213 -11.26 2.77 9.52
N GLU A 214 -10.93 3.18 10.76
CA GLU A 214 -11.93 3.45 11.79
C GLU A 214 -12.85 4.62 11.41
N VAL A 215 -12.32 5.68 10.78
CA VAL A 215 -13.17 6.76 10.25
C VAL A 215 -14.10 6.21 9.17
N PHE A 216 -13.58 5.48 8.17
CA PHE A 216 -14.41 4.94 7.09
C PHE A 216 -15.50 3.97 7.58
N LYS A 217 -15.28 3.21 8.67
CA LYS A 217 -16.29 2.31 9.24
C LYS A 217 -17.57 3.01 9.73
N GLU A 218 -17.52 4.32 9.95
CA GLU A 218 -18.68 5.11 10.35
C GLU A 218 -19.56 5.53 9.17
N PHE A 219 -19.11 5.28 7.93
CA PHE A 219 -19.73 5.74 6.68
C PHE A 219 -19.94 4.59 5.70
N GLU A 220 -20.65 4.89 4.60
CA GLU A 220 -20.78 3.96 3.47
C GLU A 220 -19.51 4.01 2.62
N VAL A 221 -18.93 2.83 2.35
CA VAL A 221 -17.76 2.67 1.47
C VAL A 221 -18.12 1.66 0.39
N HIS A 222 -18.11 2.10 -0.87
CA HIS A 222 -18.47 1.25 -2.00
C HIS A 222 -17.29 0.42 -2.51
N ALA A 223 -16.07 0.97 -2.47
CA ALA A 223 -14.84 0.25 -2.77
C ALA A 223 -13.68 0.84 -1.95
N CYS A 224 -12.72 -0.01 -1.58
CA CYS A 224 -11.52 0.40 -0.87
C CYS A 224 -10.36 -0.52 -1.24
N THR A 225 -9.16 0.04 -1.32
CA THR A 225 -7.87 -0.68 -1.44
C THR A 225 -6.78 0.15 -0.77
N ASP A 226 -5.64 -0.42 -0.47
CA ASP A 226 -4.48 0.38 -0.09
C ASP A 226 -3.59 0.67 -1.31
N VAL A 227 -2.89 1.80 -1.28
CA VAL A 227 -2.02 2.21 -2.39
C VAL A 227 -0.60 1.78 -2.11
N THR A 228 -0.15 0.71 -2.78
CA THR A 228 1.18 0.13 -2.60
C THR A 228 2.01 0.10 -3.89
N GLY A 229 2.61 -1.02 -4.23
CA GLY A 229 3.63 -1.13 -5.28
C GLY A 229 3.20 -0.78 -6.69
N PHE A 230 1.90 -0.83 -7.00
CA PHE A 230 1.36 -0.44 -8.32
C PHE A 230 1.08 1.06 -8.44
N GLY A 231 1.27 1.82 -7.35
CA GLY A 231 0.99 3.24 -7.30
C GLY A 231 -0.50 3.56 -7.36
N LEU A 232 -0.85 4.82 -7.16
CA LEU A 232 -2.25 5.26 -7.24
C LEU A 232 -2.88 4.90 -8.60
N GLY A 233 -2.16 5.12 -9.70
CA GLY A 233 -2.65 4.86 -11.05
C GLY A 233 -2.96 3.38 -11.31
N GLY A 234 -2.11 2.46 -10.79
CA GLY A 234 -2.35 1.02 -10.89
C GLY A 234 -3.58 0.59 -10.11
N HIS A 235 -3.66 0.93 -8.82
CA HIS A 235 -4.80 0.54 -7.96
C HIS A 235 -6.12 1.20 -8.38
N ALA A 236 -6.09 2.48 -8.81
CA ALA A 236 -7.27 3.14 -9.38
C ALA A 236 -7.74 2.45 -10.68
N THR A 237 -6.80 2.00 -11.52
CA THR A 237 -7.13 1.22 -12.73
C THR A 237 -7.78 -0.12 -12.39
N GLU A 238 -7.24 -0.85 -11.41
CA GLU A 238 -7.83 -2.11 -10.92
C GLU A 238 -9.24 -1.89 -10.39
N MET A 239 -9.44 -0.88 -9.55
CA MET A 239 -10.76 -0.50 -9.03
C MET A 239 -11.74 -0.12 -10.16
N ALA A 240 -11.30 0.67 -11.13
CA ALA A 240 -12.14 1.11 -12.26
C ALA A 240 -12.56 -0.06 -13.15
N VAL A 241 -11.62 -0.96 -13.48
CA VAL A 241 -11.89 -2.16 -14.30
C VAL A 241 -12.88 -3.08 -13.61
N ALA A 242 -12.61 -3.42 -12.35
CA ALA A 242 -13.42 -4.36 -11.58
C ALA A 242 -14.81 -3.79 -11.21
N SER A 243 -14.96 -2.46 -11.17
CA SER A 243 -16.24 -1.77 -10.96
C SER A 243 -16.99 -1.46 -12.28
N GLU A 244 -16.39 -1.72 -13.45
CA GLU A 244 -16.93 -1.35 -14.77
C GLU A 244 -17.23 0.16 -14.87
N ARG A 245 -16.29 0.99 -14.38
CA ARG A 245 -16.41 2.45 -14.30
C ARG A 245 -15.18 3.12 -14.91
N THR A 246 -15.23 4.45 -15.01
CA THR A 246 -14.05 5.30 -15.25
C THR A 246 -13.73 6.04 -13.98
N ILE A 247 -12.47 6.06 -13.60
CA ILE A 247 -11.96 6.88 -12.50
C ILE A 247 -11.32 8.14 -13.08
N VAL A 248 -11.66 9.29 -12.49
CA VAL A 248 -11.10 10.60 -12.83
C VAL A 248 -10.30 11.10 -11.64
N ILE A 249 -9.00 11.33 -11.83
CA ILE A 249 -8.09 11.88 -10.81
C ILE A 249 -7.78 13.33 -11.13
N ASP A 250 -7.99 14.22 -10.16
CA ASP A 250 -7.52 15.60 -10.14
C ASP A 250 -6.16 15.66 -9.45
N THR A 251 -5.09 15.84 -10.23
CA THR A 251 -3.72 15.82 -9.70
C THR A 251 -3.37 17.06 -8.87
N GLU A 252 -4.13 18.16 -8.99
CA GLU A 252 -3.95 19.34 -8.12
C GLU A 252 -4.39 19.06 -6.67
N MET A 253 -5.29 18.09 -6.48
CA MET A 253 -5.83 17.70 -5.17
C MET A 253 -5.04 16.59 -4.50
N LEU A 254 -4.00 16.04 -5.14
CA LEU A 254 -3.19 14.98 -4.56
C LEU A 254 -2.38 15.48 -3.36
N PRO A 255 -2.50 14.87 -2.18
CA PRO A 255 -1.53 15.08 -1.11
C PRO A 255 -0.19 14.47 -1.52
N VAL A 256 0.89 15.25 -1.44
CA VAL A 256 2.23 14.81 -1.82
C VAL A 256 3.25 15.09 -0.72
N LEU A 257 4.24 14.22 -0.60
CA LEU A 257 5.34 14.38 0.35
C LEU A 257 6.22 15.61 -0.01
N PRO A 258 6.91 16.20 0.97
CA PRO A 258 7.81 17.32 0.72
C PRO A 258 8.88 17.01 -0.34
N ASP A 259 9.20 18.01 -1.15
CA ASP A 259 10.23 17.99 -2.21
C ASP A 259 9.97 16.98 -3.38
N VAL A 260 8.83 16.30 -3.42
CA VAL A 260 8.52 15.32 -4.49
C VAL A 260 8.56 15.96 -5.88
N GLU A 261 7.95 17.13 -6.08
CA GLU A 261 8.02 17.87 -7.34
C GLU A 261 9.47 18.11 -7.79
N LYS A 262 10.32 18.55 -6.86
CA LYS A 262 11.74 18.80 -7.13
C LYS A 262 12.45 17.51 -7.55
N PHE A 263 12.26 16.43 -6.80
CA PHE A 263 12.92 15.15 -7.10
C PHE A 263 12.43 14.54 -8.41
N ALA A 264 11.12 14.58 -8.67
CA ALA A 264 10.55 14.13 -9.92
C ALA A 264 11.09 14.94 -11.11
N SER A 265 11.15 16.27 -10.99
CA SER A 265 11.70 17.15 -12.03
C SER A 265 13.21 16.93 -12.28
N MET A 266 13.93 16.37 -11.31
CA MET A 266 15.32 15.92 -11.47
C MET A 266 15.44 14.53 -12.11
N GLY A 267 14.34 13.87 -12.42
CA GLY A 267 14.31 12.51 -12.98
C GLY A 267 14.57 11.40 -11.96
N LEU A 268 14.42 11.65 -10.66
CA LEU A 268 14.58 10.64 -9.60
C LEU A 268 13.33 9.76 -9.50
N ILE A 269 12.95 9.14 -10.61
CA ILE A 269 11.77 8.30 -10.73
C ILE A 269 12.18 6.83 -10.59
N PRO A 270 11.57 6.05 -9.69
CA PRO A 270 11.89 4.63 -9.56
C PRO A 270 11.43 3.84 -10.79
N GLY A 271 12.19 2.82 -11.19
CA GLY A 271 11.86 1.98 -12.34
C GLY A 271 10.49 1.28 -12.23
N GLY A 272 9.93 1.18 -11.02
CA GLY A 272 8.57 0.69 -10.78
C GLY A 272 7.50 1.60 -11.38
N ALA A 273 7.68 2.92 -11.35
CA ALA A 273 6.71 3.88 -11.89
C ALA A 273 6.49 3.69 -13.40
N TYR A 274 7.55 3.47 -14.16
CA TYR A 274 7.45 3.22 -15.60
C TYR A 274 6.68 1.93 -15.91
N ARG A 275 6.91 0.85 -15.14
CA ARG A 275 6.18 -0.42 -15.31
C ARG A 275 4.71 -0.28 -14.92
N ASN A 276 4.41 0.50 -13.89
CA ASN A 276 3.04 0.78 -13.45
C ASN A 276 2.28 1.55 -14.52
N ARG A 277 2.91 2.58 -15.10
CA ARG A 277 2.34 3.35 -16.22
C ARG A 277 2.07 2.44 -17.42
N GLU A 278 3.05 1.67 -17.89
CA GLU A 278 2.89 0.74 -19.01
C GLU A 278 1.76 -0.27 -18.79
N PHE A 279 1.60 -0.75 -17.55
CA PHE A 279 0.50 -1.65 -17.21
C PHE A 279 -0.86 -0.95 -17.31
N ALA A 280 -1.01 0.23 -16.72
CA ALA A 280 -2.25 0.98 -16.73
C ALA A 280 -2.63 1.42 -18.16
N GLU A 281 -1.68 1.85 -18.99
CA GLU A 281 -1.90 2.25 -20.39
C GLU A 281 -2.55 1.14 -21.22
N LYS A 282 -2.25 -0.14 -20.93
CA LYS A 282 -2.88 -1.30 -21.63
C LYS A 282 -4.39 -1.41 -21.38
N THR A 283 -4.89 -0.83 -20.29
CA THR A 283 -6.32 -0.80 -19.95
C THR A 283 -7.03 0.47 -20.40
N GLY A 284 -6.29 1.43 -20.94
CA GLY A 284 -6.78 2.72 -21.44
C GLY A 284 -6.66 3.82 -20.38
N VAL A 285 -5.58 4.61 -20.50
CA VAL A 285 -5.32 5.79 -19.67
C VAL A 285 -5.29 7.03 -20.56
N LYS A 286 -5.92 8.11 -20.10
CA LYS A 286 -5.80 9.45 -20.67
C LYS A 286 -5.22 10.39 -19.63
N SER A 287 -4.10 11.03 -19.93
CA SER A 287 -3.48 12.00 -19.03
C SER A 287 -3.34 13.36 -19.74
N GLN A 288 -3.65 14.43 -19.00
CA GLN A 288 -3.36 15.83 -19.34
C GLN A 288 -2.60 16.53 -18.20
N ALA A 289 -2.20 15.78 -17.17
CA ALA A 289 -1.43 16.29 -16.06
C ALA A 289 -0.01 16.70 -16.49
N VAL A 290 0.59 17.63 -15.76
CA VAL A 290 2.02 17.91 -15.91
C VAL A 290 2.86 16.69 -15.52
N LEU A 291 3.98 16.48 -16.21
CA LEU A 291 4.76 15.24 -16.15
C LEU A 291 5.08 14.78 -14.70
N TRP A 292 5.55 15.68 -13.84
CA TRP A 292 5.94 15.29 -12.48
C TRP A 292 4.75 14.78 -11.65
N ARG A 293 3.53 15.33 -11.86
CA ARG A 293 2.31 14.87 -11.20
C ARG A 293 1.86 13.52 -11.73
N GLU A 294 1.97 13.31 -13.04
CA GLU A 294 1.73 12.00 -13.64
C GLU A 294 2.72 10.96 -13.12
N ASP A 295 4.01 11.31 -12.96
CA ASP A 295 5.00 10.43 -12.34
C ASP A 295 4.62 10.06 -10.91
N VAL A 296 4.05 11.00 -10.13
CA VAL A 296 3.54 10.75 -8.76
C VAL A 296 2.36 9.78 -8.77
N VAL A 297 1.45 9.87 -9.74
CA VAL A 297 0.30 8.94 -9.85
C VAL A 297 0.77 7.49 -10.03
N PHE A 298 1.85 7.26 -10.78
CA PHE A 298 2.39 5.93 -11.02
C PHE A 298 3.55 5.53 -10.07
N ASP A 299 3.96 6.43 -9.16
CA ASP A 299 5.03 6.16 -8.20
C ASP A 299 4.67 5.01 -7.26
N PRO A 300 5.48 3.92 -7.18
CA PRO A 300 5.23 2.84 -6.25
C PRO A 300 5.30 3.32 -4.80
N GLN A 301 4.25 3.07 -4.04
CA GLN A 301 4.21 3.38 -2.62
C GLN A 301 4.62 2.17 -1.78
N THR A 302 5.25 2.41 -0.66
CA THR A 302 5.46 1.42 0.41
C THR A 302 4.65 1.88 1.62
N SER A 303 3.76 1.05 2.10
CA SER A 303 2.84 1.38 3.21
C SER A 303 2.06 2.68 2.93
N GLY A 304 1.50 2.81 1.74
CA GLY A 304 0.70 3.97 1.34
C GLY A 304 -0.65 4.05 2.06
N GLY A 305 -1.46 5.03 1.68
CA GLY A 305 -2.78 5.26 2.26
C GLY A 305 -3.86 4.36 1.66
N LEU A 306 -5.03 4.37 2.28
CA LEU A 306 -6.23 3.80 1.71
C LEU A 306 -6.76 4.71 0.60
N LEU A 307 -7.22 4.11 -0.49
CA LEU A 307 -8.00 4.73 -1.56
C LEU A 307 -9.43 4.21 -1.43
N ALA A 308 -10.36 5.07 -1.06
CA ALA A 308 -11.77 4.70 -0.90
C ALA A 308 -12.68 5.46 -1.85
N ALA A 309 -13.63 4.76 -2.46
CA ALA A 309 -14.76 5.32 -3.19
C ALA A 309 -15.97 5.41 -2.25
N VAL A 310 -16.46 6.63 -2.02
CA VAL A 310 -17.50 6.93 -1.05
C VAL A 310 -18.61 7.80 -1.67
N PRO A 311 -19.87 7.68 -1.22
CA PRO A 311 -20.94 8.54 -1.71
C PRO A 311 -20.61 10.03 -1.55
N GLU A 312 -20.86 10.84 -2.59
CA GLU A 312 -20.59 12.29 -2.57
C GLU A 312 -21.20 12.99 -1.34
N ARG A 313 -22.41 12.57 -0.91
CA ARG A 313 -23.11 13.14 0.26
C ARG A 313 -22.35 13.00 1.57
N GLU A 314 -21.44 12.02 1.68
CA GLU A 314 -20.67 11.70 2.89
C GLU A 314 -19.23 12.23 2.83
N ALA A 315 -18.71 12.49 1.64
CA ALA A 315 -17.31 12.82 1.42
C ALA A 315 -16.81 14.03 2.24
N ALA A 316 -17.61 15.08 2.36
CA ALA A 316 -17.23 16.27 3.13
C ALA A 316 -17.09 15.99 4.64
N GLU A 317 -18.01 15.20 5.23
CA GLU A 317 -17.92 14.82 6.65
C GLU A 317 -16.79 13.85 6.89
N ILE A 318 -16.54 12.88 5.96
CA ILE A 318 -15.38 12.00 6.01
C ILE A 318 -14.09 12.83 6.04
N MET A 319 -13.92 13.78 5.13
CA MET A 319 -12.72 14.64 5.08
C MET A 319 -12.52 15.43 6.39
N LYS A 320 -13.60 15.94 6.96
CA LYS A 320 -13.55 16.61 8.26
C LYS A 320 -13.08 15.68 9.38
N ARG A 321 -13.64 14.45 9.45
CA ARG A 321 -13.26 13.43 10.45
C ARG A 321 -11.81 12.97 10.26
N MET A 322 -11.33 12.84 9.00
CA MET A 322 -9.93 12.58 8.71
C MET A 322 -9.01 13.68 9.27
N GLY A 323 -9.38 14.94 9.08
CA GLY A 323 -8.64 16.08 9.65
C GLY A 323 -8.65 16.09 11.18
N GLU A 324 -9.78 15.80 11.83
CA GLU A 324 -9.89 15.67 13.29
C GLU A 324 -9.02 14.53 13.84
N ALA A 325 -8.85 13.43 13.06
CA ALA A 325 -7.96 12.32 13.38
C ALA A 325 -6.47 12.60 13.04
N GLY A 326 -6.12 13.80 12.56
CA GLY A 326 -4.75 14.18 12.19
C GLY A 326 -4.21 13.42 10.99
N LEU A 327 -5.08 13.09 10.02
CA LEU A 327 -4.73 12.42 8.78
C LEU A 327 -4.54 13.45 7.64
N GLU A 328 -3.49 13.27 6.86
CA GLU A 328 -3.20 14.07 5.66
C GLU A 328 -3.94 13.49 4.44
N ALA A 329 -5.28 13.45 4.52
CA ALA A 329 -6.12 12.91 3.47
C ALA A 329 -6.43 13.96 2.39
N GLY A 330 -6.70 13.50 1.16
CA GLY A 330 -7.16 14.33 0.04
C GLY A 330 -8.38 13.71 -0.64
N MET A 331 -9.35 14.54 -1.03
CA MET A 331 -10.41 14.14 -1.96
C MET A 331 -9.87 14.38 -3.37
N ILE A 332 -9.42 13.32 -4.03
CA ILE A 332 -8.51 13.37 -5.17
C ILE A 332 -9.20 13.14 -6.53
N GLY A 333 -10.51 12.93 -6.54
CA GLY A 333 -11.19 12.64 -7.80
C GLY A 333 -12.58 12.05 -7.59
N GLU A 334 -13.08 11.45 -8.66
CA GLU A 334 -14.44 10.91 -8.68
C GLU A 334 -14.58 9.69 -9.59
N VAL A 335 -15.63 8.93 -9.38
CA VAL A 335 -16.04 7.80 -10.21
C VAL A 335 -17.17 8.26 -11.14
N VAL A 336 -17.01 7.98 -12.43
CA VAL A 336 -18.02 8.33 -13.44
C VAL A 336 -18.46 7.09 -14.21
N ASP A 337 -19.54 7.22 -14.97
CA ASP A 337 -19.98 6.16 -15.90
C ASP A 337 -18.82 5.74 -16.81
N ARG A 338 -18.80 4.46 -17.20
CA ARG A 338 -17.76 3.93 -18.08
C ARG A 338 -17.65 4.75 -19.36
N ARG A 339 -16.45 5.29 -19.60
CA ARG A 339 -16.05 6.04 -20.78
C ARG A 339 -15.08 5.22 -21.64
N GLU A 340 -14.52 5.86 -22.67
CA GLU A 340 -13.47 5.29 -23.52
C GLU A 340 -12.25 4.87 -22.70
N TRP A 341 -11.85 5.70 -21.73
CA TRP A 341 -10.69 5.50 -20.88
C TRP A 341 -11.10 4.93 -19.53
N THR A 342 -10.28 4.00 -19.00
CA THR A 342 -10.48 3.42 -17.65
C THR A 342 -10.07 4.41 -16.58
N LEU A 343 -8.98 5.14 -16.84
CA LEU A 343 -8.42 6.15 -15.96
C LEU A 343 -8.20 7.45 -16.71
N GLU A 344 -8.72 8.54 -16.19
CA GLU A 344 -8.49 9.91 -16.68
C GLU A 344 -7.72 10.69 -15.60
N ILE A 345 -6.62 11.36 -15.97
CA ILE A 345 -5.70 12.11 -15.09
C ILE A 345 -5.62 13.54 -15.60
N TRP A 346 -6.01 14.51 -14.76
CA TRP A 346 -6.08 15.95 -15.08
C TRP A 346 -5.17 16.78 -14.19
#